data_0e5af188ba3b6bd3fd17fce23061d31f
#
_entry.id   0e5af188ba3b6bd3fd17fce23061d31f
#
_cell.length_a   1.000
_cell.length_b   1.000
_cell.length_c   1.000
_cell.angle_alpha   90.00
_cell.angle_beta   90.00
_cell.angle_gamma   90.00
#
_symmetry.space_group_name_H-M   'P 1'
#
loop_
_entity.id
_entity.type
_entity.pdbx_description
1 polymer ?
#
loop_
_entity_poly.entity_id
_entity_poly.type
_entity_poly.pdbx_seq_one_letter_code
_entity_poly.pdbx_strand_id
1 'polypeptide(L)' 'MAAEIKIGDRVQVFLNARVWGQDSWFDGTVVRIDPYTEHRNFYWVELDEDPVRLAGMRSRLISVLNPRNIRKV' A
#
# COMPACT_ATOMS: atom_id res chain seq x y z
N MET A 1 20.91 0.10 1.33
CA MET A 1 20.20 0.97 0.39
C MET A 1 18.76 0.52 0.26
N ALA A 2 17.87 1.46 0.32
CA ALA A 2 16.46 1.14 0.09
C ALA A 2 16.25 0.81 -1.39
N ALA A 3 15.58 -0.30 -1.66
CA ALA A 3 15.21 -0.66 -3.02
C ALA A 3 14.15 0.33 -3.51
N GLU A 4 14.32 0.83 -4.72
CA GLU A 4 13.34 1.70 -5.33
C GLU A 4 12.09 0.89 -5.68
N ILE A 5 10.93 1.43 -5.33
CA ILE A 5 9.66 0.81 -5.63
C ILE A 5 9.19 1.28 -7.01
N LYS A 6 8.81 0.34 -7.85
CA LYS A 6 8.36 0.60 -9.23
C LYS A 6 7.01 -0.03 -9.49
N ILE A 7 6.33 0.44 -10.52
CA ILE A 7 5.07 -0.18 -10.98
C ILE A 7 5.34 -1.65 -11.33
N GLY A 8 4.49 -2.51 -10.83
CA GLY A 8 4.62 -3.97 -11.00
C GLY A 8 5.34 -4.66 -9.86
N ASP A 9 5.97 -3.91 -8.97
CA ASP A 9 6.68 -4.50 -7.83
C ASP A 9 5.71 -5.08 -6.80
N ARG A 10 6.13 -6.19 -6.21
CA ARG A 10 5.41 -6.77 -5.07
C ARG A 10 5.85 -6.02 -3.82
N VAL A 11 4.87 -5.63 -3.03
CA VAL A 11 5.11 -4.86 -1.81
C VAL A 11 4.22 -5.35 -0.68
N GLN A 12 4.56 -4.92 0.53
CA GLN A 12 3.69 -5.07 1.69
C GLN A 12 3.33 -3.69 2.19
N VAL A 13 2.07 -3.52 2.56
CA VAL A 13 1.53 -2.26 3.05
C VAL A 13 1.01 -2.43 4.45
N PHE A 14 1.38 -1.53 5.35
CA PHE A 14 0.90 -1.54 6.72
C PHE A 14 -0.43 -0.81 6.81
N LEU A 15 -1.43 -1.48 7.34
CA LEU A 15 -2.76 -0.92 7.58
C LEU A 15 -3.04 -1.01 9.07
N ASN A 16 -3.50 0.09 9.66
CA ASN A 16 -3.68 0.16 11.09
C ASN A 16 -5.05 -0.35 11.57
N ALA A 17 -5.12 -0.70 12.84
CA ALA A 17 -6.28 -1.32 13.45
C ALA A 17 -7.54 -0.47 13.42
N ARG A 18 -7.43 0.84 13.43
CA ARG A 18 -8.59 1.74 13.44
C ARG A 18 -9.46 1.58 12.21
N VAL A 19 -8.81 1.36 11.07
CA VAL A 19 -9.49 1.29 9.79
C VAL A 19 -9.80 -0.15 9.41
N TRP A 20 -8.90 -1.07 9.75
CA TRP A 20 -8.90 -2.42 9.18
C TRP A 20 -9.13 -3.53 10.21
N GLY A 21 -9.38 -3.18 11.46
CA GLY A 21 -9.69 -4.11 12.52
C GLY A 21 -8.47 -4.64 13.27
N GLN A 22 -7.31 -4.68 12.62
CA GLN A 22 -6.06 -5.11 13.24
C GLN A 22 -4.87 -4.53 12.50
N ASP A 23 -3.79 -4.25 13.21
CA ASP A 23 -2.55 -3.83 12.59
C ASP A 23 -1.95 -5.01 11.86
N SER A 24 -1.61 -4.83 10.60
CA SER A 24 -1.01 -5.89 9.82
C SER A 24 -0.38 -5.37 8.55
N TRP A 25 0.52 -6.18 7.99
CA TRP A 25 1.10 -5.97 6.67
C TRP A 25 0.32 -6.81 5.66
N PHE A 26 -0.10 -6.18 4.57
CA PHE A 26 -0.85 -6.83 3.52
C PHE A 26 -0.06 -6.84 2.22
N ASP A 27 -0.05 -7.97 1.54
CA ASP A 27 0.64 -8.11 0.27
C ASP A 27 -0.15 -7.47 -0.86
N GLY A 28 0.57 -6.86 -1.79
CA GLY A 28 -0.04 -6.26 -2.96
C GLY A 28 0.96 -5.98 -4.07
N THR A 29 0.46 -5.41 -5.15
CA THR A 29 1.26 -5.03 -6.31
C THR A 29 1.08 -3.54 -6.59
N VAL A 30 2.18 -2.84 -6.83
CA VAL A 30 2.13 -1.43 -7.20
C VAL A 30 1.60 -1.30 -8.61
N VAL A 31 0.50 -0.58 -8.78
CA VAL A 31 -0.15 -0.41 -10.09
C VAL A 31 0.01 1.01 -10.63
N ARG A 32 0.34 1.96 -9.77
CA ARG A 32 0.52 3.35 -10.17
C ARG A 32 1.40 4.08 -9.16
N ILE A 33 2.16 5.05 -9.65
CA ILE A 33 2.97 5.93 -8.81
C ILE A 33 2.70 7.37 -9.26
N ASP A 34 2.20 8.18 -8.34
CA ASP A 34 1.96 9.60 -8.60
C ASP A 34 2.92 10.45 -7.77
N PRO A 35 3.68 11.35 -8.38
CA PRO A 35 4.57 12.23 -7.62
C PRO A 35 3.76 13.19 -6.75
N TYR A 36 4.22 13.38 -5.52
CA TYR A 36 3.62 14.31 -4.59
C TYR A 36 4.56 15.48 -4.29
N THR A 37 5.81 15.17 -3.93
CA THR A 37 6.88 16.14 -3.76
C THR A 37 8.15 15.61 -4.40
N GLU A 38 9.25 16.37 -4.35
CA GLU A 38 10.54 15.92 -4.88
C GLU A 38 11.02 14.60 -4.27
N HIS A 39 10.62 14.33 -3.03
CA HIS A 39 11.13 13.18 -2.29
C HIS A 39 10.05 12.18 -1.93
N ARG A 40 8.79 12.42 -2.30
CA ARG A 40 7.68 11.55 -1.92
C ARG A 40 6.75 11.31 -3.10
N ASN A 41 6.27 10.08 -3.17
CA ASN A 41 5.29 9.66 -4.16
C ASN A 41 4.12 8.99 -3.46
N PHE A 42 2.94 9.10 -4.06
CA PHE A 42 1.83 8.23 -3.72
C PHE A 42 1.99 6.92 -4.47
N TYR A 43 2.06 5.82 -3.75
CA TYR A 43 2.09 4.49 -4.33
C TYR A 43 0.69 3.91 -4.28
N TRP A 44 0.14 3.60 -5.45
CA TRP A 44 -1.16 2.96 -5.56
C TRP A 44 -0.93 1.47 -5.60
N VAL A 45 -1.48 0.76 -4.61
CA VAL A 45 -1.24 -0.66 -4.43
C VAL A 45 -2.57 -1.39 -4.51
N GLU A 46 -2.63 -2.39 -5.38
CA GLU A 46 -3.74 -3.32 -5.42
C GLU A 46 -3.41 -4.49 -4.50
N LEU A 47 -4.19 -4.65 -3.45
CA LEU A 47 -3.97 -5.69 -2.46
C LEU A 47 -4.41 -7.05 -3.00
N ASP A 48 -3.66 -8.09 -2.66
CA ASP A 48 -4.00 -9.47 -3.05
C ASP A 48 -5.26 -9.95 -2.36
N GLU A 49 -5.38 -9.62 -1.08
CA GLU A 49 -6.56 -9.93 -0.29
C GLU A 49 -7.43 -8.70 -0.18
N ASP A 50 -8.70 -8.92 0.05
CA ASP A 50 -9.64 -7.85 0.27
C ASP A 50 -9.83 -7.61 1.77
N PRO A 51 -8.95 -6.84 2.43
CA PRO A 51 -9.11 -6.52 3.85
C PRO A 51 -10.33 -5.65 4.07
N VAL A 52 -10.82 -5.16 3.02
CA VAL A 52 -11.85 -4.16 2.91
C VAL A 52 -13.24 -4.76 3.10
N ARG A 53 -13.39 -6.05 2.91
CA ARG A 53 -14.63 -6.76 3.24
C ARG A 53 -15.02 -6.54 4.70
N LEU A 54 -14.01 -6.48 5.56
CA LEU A 54 -14.22 -6.30 7.00
C LEU A 54 -14.56 -4.86 7.35
N ALA A 55 -14.15 -3.90 6.54
CA ALA A 55 -14.38 -2.48 6.77
C ALA A 55 -15.54 -1.91 5.97
N GLY A 56 -16.20 -2.73 5.15
CA GLY A 56 -17.32 -2.28 4.31
C GLY A 56 -16.92 -1.47 3.08
N MET A 57 -15.65 -1.34 2.80
CA MET A 57 -15.16 -0.66 1.59
C MET A 57 -15.12 -1.64 0.44
N ARG A 58 -15.19 -1.15 -0.79
CA ARG A 58 -15.33 -2.00 -1.97
C ARG A 58 -14.11 -2.08 -2.86
N SER A 59 -12.99 -1.53 -2.44
CA SER A 59 -11.81 -1.50 -3.28
C SER A 59 -10.61 -2.12 -2.57
N ARG A 60 -9.87 -2.94 -3.31
CA ARG A 60 -8.57 -3.42 -2.87
C ARG A 60 -7.45 -2.44 -3.21
N LEU A 61 -7.79 -1.34 -3.88
CA LEU A 61 -6.82 -0.35 -4.31
C LEU A 61 -6.66 0.70 -3.20
N ILE A 62 -5.45 0.85 -2.72
CA ILE A 62 -5.13 1.84 -1.69
C ILE A 62 -3.96 2.70 -2.13
N SER A 63 -3.88 3.91 -1.58
CA SER A 63 -2.74 4.79 -1.81
C SER A 63 -1.92 4.91 -0.54
N VAL A 64 -0.60 4.91 -0.68
CA VAL A 64 0.34 5.01 0.43
C VAL A 64 1.32 6.14 0.15
N LEU A 65 1.38 7.10 1.06
CA LEU A 65 2.33 8.21 0.96
C LEU A 65 3.51 8.03 1.92
N ASN A 66 3.23 7.55 3.14
CA ASN A 66 4.27 7.41 4.14
C ASN A 66 5.16 6.21 3.80
N PRO A 67 6.47 6.43 3.57
CA PRO A 67 7.38 5.34 3.20
C PRO A 67 7.56 4.28 4.29
N ARG A 68 7.14 4.58 5.52
CA ARG A 68 7.18 3.59 6.60
C ARG A 68 6.06 2.57 6.51
N ASN A 69 5.02 2.88 5.74
CA ASN A 69 3.84 2.02 5.62
C ASN A 69 3.87 1.15 4.37
N ILE A 70 4.96 1.18 3.62
CA ILE A 70 5.14 0.36 2.44
C ILE A 70 6.57 -0.17 2.40
N ARG A 71 6.72 -1.43 2.03
CA ARG A 71 8.05 -2.02 1.87
C ARG A 71 8.05 -3.00 0.72
N LYS A 72 9.16 -3.04 0.01
CA LYS A 72 9.33 -3.99 -1.09
C LYS A 72 9.58 -5.39 -0.54
N VAL A 73 8.93 -6.35 -1.15
CA VAL A 73 9.09 -7.76 -0.77
C VAL A 73 10.32 -8.36 -1.46
#